data_428e3f47d5fa519ce0d9bf6112c71de0
#
_entry.id   428e3f47d5fa519ce0d9bf6112c71de0
#
_cell.length_a   1.000
_cell.length_b   1.000
_cell.length_c   1.000
_cell.angle_alpha   90.00
_cell.angle_beta   90.00
_cell.angle_gamma   90.00
#
_symmetry.space_group_name_H-M   'P 1'
#
loop_
_entity.id
_entity.type
_entity.pdbx_description
1 polymer ?
#
loop_
_entity_poly.entity_id
_entity_poly.type
_entity_poly.pdbx_seq_one_letter_code
_entity_poly.pdbx_strand_id
1 'polypeptide(L)'
;ITELNPQLVWGGDAITLDDTDNVWIDHVTTSLIGRQHIVLGNKACNRVTISNSKIDGTTNWSASCNTYHYWGLYFAGASDLVTFKNNYVYRVSGRGPKVAGNTLLHVVNNFFHDVPDHSFEIDSGSALVEGNIFQNVKYPVNSKGIQGQLFGVPNGGSACAAALGRNCQINGFGSSGTLGGTSTGFLNNFKGKTIASASDYNSAKSVMTSAGFGMA
;
A
#
# COMPACT_ATOMS: atom_id res chain seq x y z
N ILE A 1 -11.57 0.69 13.45
CA ILE A 1 -12.12 -0.68 13.35
C ILE A 1 -11.12 -1.62 14.01
N THR A 2 -11.53 -2.29 15.06
CA THR A 2 -10.64 -3.18 15.81
C THR A 2 -11.42 -4.39 16.36
N GLU A 3 -10.67 -5.47 16.66
CA GLU A 3 -11.19 -6.70 17.30
C GLU A 3 -12.32 -7.41 16.52
N LEU A 4 -12.20 -7.47 15.20
CA LEU A 4 -13.11 -8.27 14.36
C LEU A 4 -12.66 -9.75 14.34
N ASN A 5 -12.98 -10.50 15.40
CA ASN A 5 -12.66 -11.91 15.57
C ASN A 5 -11.21 -12.24 15.12
N PRO A 6 -10.18 -11.61 15.73
CA PRO A 6 -8.82 -11.66 15.22
C PRO A 6 -8.21 -13.07 15.21
N GLN A 7 -8.76 -14.01 16.01
CA GLN A 7 -8.34 -15.40 16.08
C GLN A 7 -8.86 -16.26 14.92
N LEU A 8 -9.75 -15.72 14.09
CA LEU A 8 -10.46 -16.50 13.08
C LEU A 8 -10.37 -15.86 11.70
N VAL A 9 -9.83 -16.54 10.71
CA VAL A 9 -9.75 -16.05 9.32
C VAL A 9 -11.14 -15.71 8.78
N TRP A 10 -12.17 -16.48 9.10
CA TRP A 10 -13.55 -16.21 8.71
C TRP A 10 -14.22 -15.06 9.50
N GLY A 11 -13.51 -14.45 10.46
CA GLY A 11 -13.93 -13.19 11.09
C GLY A 11 -14.08 -12.04 10.11
N GLY A 12 -13.46 -12.19 8.96
CA GLY A 12 -13.66 -11.31 7.81
C GLY A 12 -12.71 -10.14 7.74
N ASP A 13 -12.97 -9.29 6.76
CA ASP A 13 -12.18 -8.10 6.45
C ASP A 13 -12.71 -6.88 7.20
N ALA A 14 -11.85 -5.92 7.52
CA ALA A 14 -12.30 -4.70 8.19
C ALA A 14 -13.10 -3.78 7.25
N ILE A 15 -12.61 -3.59 6.04
CA ILE A 15 -13.26 -2.77 5.01
C ILE A 15 -13.18 -3.52 3.68
N THR A 16 -14.33 -3.74 3.07
CA THR A 16 -14.42 -4.30 1.71
C THR A 16 -15.16 -3.34 0.80
N LEU A 17 -14.56 -2.99 -0.32
CA LEU A 17 -15.17 -2.26 -1.42
C LEU A 17 -15.35 -3.21 -2.60
N ASP A 18 -16.50 -3.18 -3.24
CA ASP A 18 -16.77 -3.92 -4.46
C ASP A 18 -17.82 -3.16 -5.29
N ASP A 19 -17.55 -2.96 -6.58
CA ASP A 19 -18.43 -2.20 -7.48
C ASP A 19 -18.69 -0.76 -6.99
N THR A 20 -17.60 -0.05 -6.66
CA THR A 20 -17.69 1.29 -6.06
C THR A 20 -16.96 2.34 -6.90
N ASP A 21 -17.31 3.60 -6.68
CA ASP A 21 -16.62 4.74 -7.28
C ASP A 21 -16.57 5.91 -6.30
N ASN A 22 -15.48 6.67 -6.35
CA ASN A 22 -15.30 7.90 -5.59
C ASN A 22 -15.38 7.71 -4.07
N VAL A 23 -14.63 6.72 -3.53
CA VAL A 23 -14.57 6.42 -2.11
C VAL A 23 -13.30 7.01 -1.49
N TRP A 24 -13.44 7.62 -0.34
CA TRP A 24 -12.33 8.12 0.45
C TRP A 24 -12.34 7.51 1.85
N ILE A 25 -11.28 6.75 2.17
CA ILE A 25 -11.02 6.19 3.50
C ILE A 25 -9.91 7.03 4.11
N ASP A 26 -10.22 7.83 5.11
CA ASP A 26 -9.31 8.81 5.68
C ASP A 26 -9.31 8.81 7.20
N HIS A 27 -8.12 8.92 7.83
CA HIS A 27 -7.93 8.90 9.27
C HIS A 27 -8.56 7.69 9.97
N VAL A 28 -8.48 6.51 9.36
CA VAL A 28 -9.00 5.26 9.93
C VAL A 28 -7.86 4.47 10.56
N THR A 29 -8.11 3.86 11.71
CA THR A 29 -7.25 2.81 12.26
C THR A 29 -7.93 1.46 12.12
N THR A 30 -7.20 0.48 11.56
CA THR A 30 -7.61 -0.92 11.54
C THR A 30 -6.59 -1.77 12.30
N SER A 31 -7.05 -2.61 13.23
CA SER A 31 -6.21 -3.49 14.05
C SER A 31 -6.97 -4.72 14.52
N LEU A 32 -6.27 -5.81 14.83
CA LEU A 32 -6.87 -7.04 15.30
C LEU A 32 -8.03 -7.53 14.41
N ILE A 33 -7.74 -7.67 13.14
CA ILE A 33 -8.70 -8.08 12.10
C ILE A 33 -8.48 -9.55 11.78
N GLY A 34 -9.57 -10.28 11.53
CA GLY A 34 -9.50 -11.73 11.26
C GLY A 34 -8.87 -12.06 9.91
N ARG A 35 -9.06 -11.20 8.88
CA ARG A 35 -8.50 -11.42 7.55
C ARG A 35 -7.86 -10.14 7.00
N GLN A 36 -8.37 -9.56 5.92
CA GLN A 36 -7.75 -8.36 5.31
C GLN A 36 -8.12 -7.08 6.07
N HIS A 37 -7.19 -6.16 6.18
CA HIS A 37 -7.50 -4.82 6.68
C HIS A 37 -8.37 -4.04 5.68
N ILE A 38 -7.98 -4.01 4.40
CA ILE A 38 -8.78 -3.35 3.35
C ILE A 38 -8.72 -4.20 2.08
N VAL A 39 -9.88 -4.43 1.48
CA VAL A 39 -10.03 -5.16 0.22
C VAL A 39 -10.76 -4.30 -0.80
N LEU A 40 -10.23 -4.25 -2.02
CA LEU A 40 -10.98 -3.92 -3.20
C LEU A 40 -11.25 -5.24 -3.92
N GLY A 41 -12.53 -5.60 -4.04
CA GLY A 41 -12.98 -6.91 -4.52
C GLY A 41 -12.77 -7.11 -6.03
N ASN A 42 -13.49 -8.07 -6.60
CA ASN A 42 -13.26 -8.47 -7.98
C ASN A 42 -13.86 -7.50 -9.02
N LYS A 43 -14.88 -6.75 -8.66
CA LYS A 43 -15.45 -5.73 -9.54
C LYS A 43 -14.63 -4.43 -9.48
N ALA A 44 -14.95 -3.50 -10.37
CA ALA A 44 -14.21 -2.25 -10.45
C ALA A 44 -14.44 -1.37 -9.22
N CYS A 45 -13.35 -0.85 -8.64
CA CYS A 45 -13.37 0.19 -7.62
C CYS A 45 -12.63 1.42 -8.15
N ASN A 46 -13.36 2.27 -8.87
CA ASN A 46 -12.78 3.47 -9.49
C ASN A 46 -12.61 4.58 -8.46
N ARG A 47 -11.52 5.35 -8.57
CA ARG A 47 -11.24 6.55 -7.77
C ARG A 47 -11.36 6.31 -6.26
N VAL A 48 -10.54 5.38 -5.75
CA VAL A 48 -10.43 5.13 -4.31
C VAL A 48 -9.20 5.85 -3.76
N THR A 49 -9.38 6.60 -2.68
CA THR A 49 -8.28 7.19 -1.92
C THR A 49 -8.27 6.60 -0.51
N ILE A 50 -7.12 6.07 -0.09
CA ILE A 50 -6.87 5.63 1.28
C ILE A 50 -5.75 6.51 1.81
N SER A 51 -6.05 7.34 2.81
CA SER A 51 -5.07 8.33 3.28
C SER A 51 -5.06 8.48 4.80
N ASN A 52 -3.93 8.97 5.30
CA ASN A 52 -3.75 9.33 6.70
C ASN A 52 -4.24 8.26 7.69
N SER A 53 -4.20 7.00 7.29
CA SER A 53 -4.76 5.87 8.02
C SER A 53 -3.67 4.96 8.59
N LYS A 54 -3.95 4.32 9.72
CA LYS A 54 -3.05 3.35 10.35
C LYS A 54 -3.55 1.93 10.11
N ILE A 55 -2.71 1.12 9.48
CA ILE A 55 -2.90 -0.32 9.29
C ILE A 55 -1.98 -1.03 10.28
N ASP A 56 -2.54 -1.47 11.42
CA ASP A 56 -1.78 -2.07 12.51
C ASP A 56 -1.92 -3.59 12.49
N GLY A 57 -0.88 -4.27 12.05
CA GLY A 57 -0.81 -5.72 11.97
C GLY A 57 -0.31 -6.40 13.24
N THR A 58 -0.27 -5.70 14.38
CA THR A 58 0.07 -6.34 15.66
C THR A 58 -1.03 -7.31 16.06
N THR A 59 -0.69 -8.57 16.33
CA THR A 59 -1.68 -9.60 16.70
C THR A 59 -1.05 -10.75 17.47
N ASN A 60 -1.81 -11.37 18.38
CA ASN A 60 -1.45 -12.64 19.02
C ASN A 60 -1.92 -13.87 18.21
N TRP A 61 -2.72 -13.66 17.16
CA TRP A 61 -3.29 -14.70 16.30
C TRP A 61 -2.75 -14.62 14.88
N SER A 62 -1.43 -14.62 14.77
CA SER A 62 -0.74 -14.56 13.48
C SER A 62 -0.85 -15.89 12.74
N ALA A 63 -1.22 -15.87 11.47
CA ALA A 63 -1.19 -17.04 10.60
C ALA A 63 0.20 -17.65 10.44
N SER A 64 1.24 -16.84 10.65
CA SER A 64 2.65 -17.26 10.60
C SER A 64 3.26 -17.48 11.98
N CYS A 65 2.47 -17.48 13.05
CA CYS A 65 2.89 -17.67 14.45
C CYS A 65 4.01 -16.73 14.91
N ASN A 66 4.04 -15.52 14.39
CA ASN A 66 5.14 -14.55 14.61
C ASN A 66 4.68 -13.20 15.18
N THR A 67 3.44 -13.08 15.64
CA THR A 67 2.83 -11.84 16.15
C THR A 67 2.63 -10.72 15.10
N TYR A 68 2.74 -11.05 13.82
CA TYR A 68 2.52 -10.13 12.71
C TYR A 68 1.35 -10.60 11.84
N HIS A 69 0.46 -9.70 11.50
CA HIS A 69 -0.68 -10.03 10.66
C HIS A 69 -0.27 -10.14 9.18
N TYR A 70 -0.62 -11.27 8.54
CA TYR A 70 -0.23 -11.52 7.15
C TYR A 70 -1.11 -10.76 6.16
N TRP A 71 -2.42 -10.69 6.38
CA TRP A 71 -3.36 -10.16 5.41
C TRP A 71 -3.58 -8.66 5.57
N GLY A 72 -2.72 -7.85 4.96
CA GLY A 72 -2.85 -6.39 4.99
C GLY A 72 -3.91 -5.86 4.02
N LEU A 73 -3.48 -5.49 2.83
CA LEU A 73 -4.28 -4.81 1.81
C LEU A 73 -4.37 -5.67 0.55
N TYR A 74 -5.56 -5.81 -0.02
CA TYR A 74 -5.76 -6.62 -1.23
C TYR A 74 -6.55 -5.85 -2.28
N PHE A 75 -5.89 -5.48 -3.37
CA PHE A 75 -6.46 -4.75 -4.49
C PHE A 75 -6.43 -5.65 -5.72
N ALA A 76 -7.61 -6.11 -6.16
CA ALA A 76 -7.72 -7.15 -7.19
C ALA A 76 -8.86 -6.93 -8.19
N GLY A 77 -9.42 -5.72 -8.23
CA GLY A 77 -10.59 -5.42 -9.05
C GLY A 77 -10.33 -5.42 -10.55
N ALA A 78 -11.42 -5.45 -11.29
CA ALA A 78 -11.41 -5.46 -12.75
C ALA A 78 -10.91 -4.13 -13.34
N SER A 79 -11.01 -3.02 -12.59
CA SER A 79 -10.53 -1.69 -12.99
C SER A 79 -10.44 -0.78 -11.75
N ASP A 80 -9.40 -0.95 -10.96
CA ASP A 80 -9.20 -0.13 -9.77
C ASP A 80 -8.27 1.05 -10.07
N LEU A 81 -8.64 2.24 -9.61
CA LEU A 81 -7.80 3.44 -9.61
C LEU A 81 -7.61 3.87 -8.16
N VAL A 82 -6.43 3.58 -7.60
CA VAL A 82 -6.20 3.70 -6.15
C VAL A 82 -5.07 4.66 -5.84
N THR A 83 -5.33 5.61 -4.94
CA THR A 83 -4.30 6.41 -4.27
C THR A 83 -4.16 5.94 -2.82
N PHE A 84 -2.96 5.49 -2.45
CA PHE A 84 -2.59 5.11 -1.09
C PHE A 84 -1.53 6.08 -0.58
N LYS A 85 -1.94 7.05 0.28
CA LYS A 85 -1.12 8.21 0.63
C LYS A 85 -1.08 8.49 2.12
N ASN A 86 0.11 8.82 2.64
CA ASN A 86 0.31 9.23 4.03
C ASN A 86 -0.21 8.21 5.05
N ASN A 87 -0.15 6.91 4.74
CA ASN A 87 -0.60 5.87 5.66
C ASN A 87 0.58 5.28 6.44
N TYR A 88 0.31 4.87 7.66
CA TYR A 88 1.24 4.12 8.50
C TYR A 88 0.89 2.62 8.44
N VAL A 89 1.73 1.86 7.75
CA VAL A 89 1.61 0.39 7.66
C VAL A 89 2.60 -0.22 8.64
N TYR A 90 2.09 -0.77 9.73
CA TYR A 90 2.89 -1.24 10.85
C TYR A 90 2.66 -2.71 11.11
N ARG A 91 3.74 -3.50 11.19
CA ARG A 91 3.73 -4.93 11.55
C ARG A 91 2.83 -5.81 10.67
N VAL A 92 2.68 -5.48 9.41
CA VAL A 92 1.98 -6.29 8.42
C VAL A 92 3.00 -7.17 7.71
N SER A 93 2.92 -8.50 7.87
CA SER A 93 3.94 -9.43 7.37
C SER A 93 3.70 -9.95 5.95
N GLY A 94 2.66 -9.49 5.27
CA GLY A 94 2.36 -9.83 3.88
C GLY A 94 1.20 -9.00 3.35
N ARG A 95 1.06 -8.95 2.01
CA ARG A 95 0.00 -8.15 1.35
C ARG A 95 -0.08 -6.71 1.85
N GLY A 96 1.03 -6.07 1.88
CA GLY A 96 1.06 -4.68 2.33
C GLY A 96 1.47 -3.65 1.26
N PRO A 97 0.80 -3.56 0.06
CA PRO A 97 -0.36 -4.31 -0.42
C PRO A 97 -0.05 -5.49 -1.36
N LYS A 98 -1.05 -6.37 -1.58
CA LYS A 98 -1.13 -7.22 -2.78
C LYS A 98 -1.86 -6.45 -3.88
N VAL A 99 -1.25 -6.40 -5.08
CA VAL A 99 -1.73 -5.67 -6.26
C VAL A 99 -1.95 -6.66 -7.39
N ALA A 100 -3.20 -6.91 -7.72
CA ALA A 100 -3.63 -7.89 -8.70
C ALA A 100 -4.72 -7.30 -9.62
N GLY A 101 -5.34 -8.14 -10.43
CA GLY A 101 -6.38 -7.72 -11.35
C GLY A 101 -5.90 -6.65 -12.33
N ASN A 102 -6.75 -5.69 -12.62
CA ASN A 102 -6.44 -4.51 -13.43
C ASN A 102 -6.36 -3.25 -12.55
N THR A 103 -5.59 -3.35 -11.48
CA THR A 103 -5.38 -2.27 -10.52
C THR A 103 -4.27 -1.33 -10.99
N LEU A 104 -4.55 -0.03 -11.01
CA LEU A 104 -3.55 1.04 -11.12
C LEU A 104 -3.42 1.73 -9.76
N LEU A 105 -2.31 1.47 -9.08
CA LEU A 105 -2.06 1.93 -7.72
C LEU A 105 -0.97 3.01 -7.69
N HIS A 106 -1.23 4.10 -6.98
CA HIS A 106 -0.26 5.12 -6.62
C HIS A 106 0.00 5.10 -5.11
N VAL A 107 1.21 4.70 -4.71
CA VAL A 107 1.66 4.58 -3.32
C VAL A 107 2.60 5.73 -3.03
N VAL A 108 2.15 6.71 -2.22
CA VAL A 108 2.87 7.97 -2.08
C VAL A 108 2.96 8.44 -0.62
N ASN A 109 4.17 8.75 -0.18
CA ASN A 109 4.50 9.29 1.15
C ASN A 109 3.94 8.46 2.33
N ASN A 110 3.93 7.13 2.21
CA ASN A 110 3.57 6.24 3.31
C ASN A 110 4.79 5.83 4.12
N PHE A 111 4.55 5.35 5.33
CA PHE A 111 5.58 4.78 6.21
C PHE A 111 5.28 3.29 6.44
N PHE A 112 6.14 2.42 5.89
CA PHE A 112 6.13 0.97 6.12
C PHE A 112 7.13 0.63 7.22
N HIS A 113 6.69 -0.03 8.29
CA HIS A 113 7.50 -0.21 9.47
C HIS A 113 7.36 -1.60 10.09
N ASP A 114 8.51 -2.20 10.46
CA ASP A 114 8.59 -3.51 11.12
C ASP A 114 7.86 -4.61 10.35
N VAL A 115 8.22 -4.79 9.08
CA VAL A 115 7.68 -5.85 8.21
C VAL A 115 8.69 -6.99 8.13
N PRO A 116 8.48 -8.10 8.88
CA PRO A 116 9.50 -9.14 9.03
C PRO A 116 9.61 -10.06 7.82
N ASP A 117 8.61 -10.09 6.96
CA ASP A 117 8.59 -10.85 5.73
C ASP A 117 8.55 -9.89 4.53
N HIS A 118 7.39 -9.66 3.90
CA HIS A 118 7.35 -8.80 2.72
C HIS A 118 6.19 -7.78 2.77
N SER A 119 6.39 -6.64 2.07
CA SER A 119 5.32 -5.66 1.86
C SER A 119 4.51 -5.95 0.61
N PHE A 120 5.10 -5.74 -0.57
CA PHE A 120 4.37 -5.82 -1.84
C PHE A 120 4.33 -7.24 -2.41
N GLU A 121 3.13 -7.61 -2.87
CA GLU A 121 2.90 -8.71 -3.81
C GLU A 121 2.36 -8.10 -5.10
N ILE A 122 3.16 -8.09 -6.16
CA ILE A 122 2.77 -7.50 -7.46
C ILE A 122 2.47 -8.64 -8.44
N ASP A 123 1.20 -9.07 -8.50
CA ASP A 123 0.81 -10.24 -9.30
C ASP A 123 0.51 -9.85 -10.76
N SER A 124 -0.47 -8.99 -11.01
CA SER A 124 -0.86 -8.60 -12.37
C SER A 124 -1.17 -7.11 -12.51
N GLY A 125 -1.37 -6.40 -11.38
CA GLY A 125 -1.63 -4.96 -11.38
C GLY A 125 -0.38 -4.12 -11.62
N SER A 126 -0.56 -2.81 -11.58
CA SER A 126 0.49 -1.82 -11.80
C SER A 126 0.61 -0.89 -10.60
N ALA A 127 1.82 -0.66 -10.10
CA ALA A 127 2.07 0.22 -8.95
C ALA A 127 3.20 1.22 -9.21
N LEU A 128 2.91 2.51 -9.01
CA LEU A 128 3.89 3.57 -8.83
C LEU A 128 4.11 3.76 -7.33
N VAL A 129 5.36 3.60 -6.87
CA VAL A 129 5.72 3.69 -5.45
C VAL A 129 6.79 4.76 -5.29
N GLU A 130 6.42 5.91 -4.70
CA GLU A 130 7.29 7.08 -4.61
C GLU A 130 7.19 7.81 -3.27
N GLY A 131 8.30 8.38 -2.81
CA GLY A 131 8.35 9.22 -1.60
C GLY A 131 8.03 8.50 -0.30
N ASN A 132 8.04 7.17 -0.27
CA ASN A 132 7.73 6.38 0.93
C ASN A 132 8.98 6.12 1.76
N ILE A 133 8.78 5.76 3.03
CA ILE A 133 9.81 5.20 3.91
C ILE A 133 9.55 3.71 4.13
N PHE A 134 10.60 2.92 4.01
CA PHE A 134 10.66 1.51 4.39
C PHE A 134 11.67 1.38 5.55
N GLN A 135 11.17 1.17 6.77
CA GLN A 135 11.99 1.03 7.97
C GLN A 135 11.81 -0.37 8.57
N ASN A 136 12.91 -1.14 8.66
CA ASN A 136 12.89 -2.54 9.11
C ASN A 136 11.95 -3.41 8.27
N VAL A 137 11.95 -3.22 6.95
CA VAL A 137 11.18 -4.03 6.00
C VAL A 137 12.12 -5.03 5.34
N LYS A 138 12.02 -6.30 5.73
CA LYS A 138 12.97 -7.32 5.31
C LYS A 138 12.98 -7.50 3.79
N TYR A 139 11.81 -7.66 3.19
CA TYR A 139 11.62 -7.77 1.75
C TYR A 139 10.55 -6.79 1.27
N PRO A 140 10.89 -5.64 0.68
CA PRO A 140 9.88 -4.74 0.12
C PRO A 140 8.99 -5.39 -0.95
N VAL A 141 9.51 -6.39 -1.69
CA VAL A 141 8.75 -7.23 -2.62
C VAL A 141 8.92 -8.69 -2.23
N ASN A 142 7.88 -9.50 -2.38
CA ASN A 142 7.87 -10.92 -2.02
C ASN A 142 8.86 -11.76 -2.87
N SER A 143 9.12 -12.99 -2.43
CA SER A 143 10.10 -13.90 -3.07
C SER A 143 9.73 -14.33 -4.50
N LYS A 144 8.45 -14.19 -4.92
CA LYS A 144 8.01 -14.45 -6.30
C LYS A 144 8.45 -13.34 -7.26
N GLY A 145 8.91 -12.19 -6.71
CA GLY A 145 9.28 -11.01 -7.47
C GLY A 145 8.07 -10.27 -8.03
N ILE A 146 8.31 -9.47 -9.06
CA ILE A 146 7.31 -8.61 -9.70
C ILE A 146 6.74 -9.36 -10.91
N GLN A 147 5.50 -9.83 -10.81
CA GLN A 147 4.78 -10.50 -11.89
C GLN A 147 3.96 -9.51 -12.74
N GLY A 148 3.45 -8.44 -12.13
CA GLY A 148 2.82 -7.29 -12.79
C GLY A 148 3.82 -6.19 -13.13
N GLN A 149 3.44 -4.94 -12.93
CA GLN A 149 4.29 -3.80 -13.22
C GLN A 149 4.55 -2.94 -11.97
N LEU A 150 5.81 -2.67 -11.70
CA LEU A 150 6.23 -1.82 -10.58
C LEU A 150 7.24 -0.78 -11.04
N PHE A 151 7.02 0.48 -10.67
CA PHE A 151 8.04 1.51 -10.73
C PHE A 151 8.31 2.05 -9.32
N GLY A 152 9.46 1.67 -8.77
CA GLY A 152 9.91 2.03 -7.41
C GLY A 152 10.87 3.21 -7.38
N VAL A 153 11.00 3.95 -8.47
CA VAL A 153 11.88 5.13 -8.63
C VAL A 153 13.35 4.85 -8.26
N PRO A 154 13.98 3.77 -8.76
CA PRO A 154 15.30 3.35 -8.29
C PRO A 154 16.45 4.30 -8.69
N ASN A 155 16.31 5.02 -9.81
CA ASN A 155 17.37 5.84 -10.41
C ASN A 155 16.99 7.33 -10.53
N GLY A 156 16.10 7.80 -9.64
CA GLY A 156 15.55 9.15 -9.72
C GLY A 156 14.26 9.22 -10.54
N GLY A 157 13.58 10.35 -10.42
CA GLY A 157 12.17 10.48 -10.81
C GLY A 157 11.90 10.99 -12.23
N SER A 158 12.90 11.26 -13.07
CA SER A 158 12.71 11.90 -14.39
C SER A 158 11.82 11.09 -15.34
N ALA A 159 11.79 9.76 -15.20
CA ALA A 159 10.92 8.91 -16.01
C ALA A 159 9.42 9.21 -15.85
N CYS A 160 9.03 9.87 -14.78
CA CYS A 160 7.64 10.26 -14.53
C CYS A 160 7.21 11.52 -15.27
N ALA A 161 8.16 12.38 -15.70
CA ALA A 161 7.86 13.72 -16.17
C ALA A 161 6.87 13.75 -17.35
N ALA A 162 7.04 12.85 -18.32
CA ALA A 162 6.18 12.79 -19.50
C ALA A 162 4.76 12.30 -19.21
N ALA A 163 4.59 11.47 -18.17
CA ALA A 163 3.30 10.89 -17.82
C ALA A 163 2.55 11.70 -16.75
N LEU A 164 3.27 12.20 -15.75
CA LEU A 164 2.71 12.85 -14.56
C LEU A 164 2.85 14.38 -14.57
N GLY A 165 3.59 14.96 -15.53
CA GLY A 165 3.89 16.39 -15.56
C GLY A 165 4.88 16.85 -14.48
N ARG A 166 5.50 15.93 -13.75
CA ARG A 166 6.48 16.17 -12.69
C ARG A 166 7.43 14.97 -12.53
N ASN A 167 8.56 15.20 -11.90
CA ASN A 167 9.42 14.09 -11.47
C ASN A 167 8.79 13.34 -10.31
N CYS A 168 9.03 12.01 -10.27
CA CYS A 168 8.71 11.20 -9.09
C CYS A 168 9.74 11.40 -7.98
N GLN A 169 9.35 11.10 -6.75
CA GLN A 169 10.19 11.16 -5.57
C GLN A 169 10.81 9.78 -5.26
N ILE A 170 12.09 9.75 -4.93
CA ILE A 170 12.75 8.51 -4.48
C ILE A 170 12.17 8.04 -3.13
N ASN A 171 12.30 6.74 -2.85
CA ASN A 171 11.93 6.18 -1.55
C ASN A 171 13.14 6.13 -0.62
N GLY A 172 12.88 6.20 0.70
CA GLY A 172 13.88 6.03 1.75
C GLY A 172 13.88 4.61 2.32
N PHE A 173 15.06 4.05 2.58
CA PHE A 173 15.21 2.69 3.12
C PHE A 173 16.10 2.71 4.36
N GLY A 174 15.56 2.30 5.51
CA GLY A 174 16.27 2.16 6.78
C GLY A 174 16.23 0.72 7.27
N SER A 175 17.40 0.03 7.30
CA SER A 175 17.50 -1.39 7.68
C SER A 175 16.50 -2.27 6.91
N SER A 176 16.35 -2.01 5.62
CA SER A 176 15.37 -2.66 4.75
C SER A 176 16.03 -3.18 3.48
N GLY A 177 15.42 -4.18 2.86
CA GLY A 177 15.76 -4.58 1.50
C GLY A 177 15.41 -3.49 0.48
N THR A 178 15.67 -3.76 -0.79
CA THR A 178 15.37 -2.85 -1.91
C THR A 178 14.00 -3.17 -2.52
N LEU A 179 13.27 -2.14 -2.94
CA LEU A 179 11.98 -2.31 -3.60
C LEU A 179 12.14 -2.84 -5.05
N GLY A 180 13.18 -2.39 -5.75
CA GLY A 180 13.32 -2.68 -7.17
C GLY A 180 12.24 -2.00 -8.03
N GLY A 181 11.86 -2.65 -9.14
CA GLY A 181 10.80 -2.16 -10.02
C GLY A 181 11.26 -1.03 -10.95
N THR A 182 11.39 -1.35 -12.25
CA THR A 182 11.86 -0.41 -13.27
C THR A 182 10.87 -0.21 -14.42
N SER A 183 9.68 -0.80 -14.32
CA SER A 183 8.65 -0.71 -15.35
C SER A 183 8.07 0.70 -15.43
N THR A 184 8.20 1.37 -16.57
CA THR A 184 7.72 2.74 -16.76
C THR A 184 6.57 2.85 -17.78
N GLY A 185 6.34 1.82 -18.60
CA GLY A 185 5.34 1.86 -19.67
C GLY A 185 3.92 2.16 -19.16
N PHE A 186 3.53 1.58 -18.03
CA PHE A 186 2.21 1.79 -17.43
C PHE A 186 1.99 3.20 -16.87
N LEU A 187 3.06 3.99 -16.67
CA LEU A 187 2.93 5.37 -16.19
C LEU A 187 2.04 6.22 -17.10
N ASN A 188 1.94 5.88 -18.39
CA ASN A 188 1.02 6.53 -19.31
C ASN A 188 -0.45 6.41 -18.89
N ASN A 189 -0.81 5.41 -18.09
CA ASN A 189 -2.17 5.23 -17.57
C ASN A 189 -2.58 6.31 -16.57
N PHE A 190 -1.61 7.08 -16.04
CA PHE A 190 -1.87 8.24 -15.18
C PHE A 190 -2.18 9.54 -15.96
N LYS A 191 -1.90 9.58 -17.26
CA LYS A 191 -2.14 10.79 -18.08
C LYS A 191 -3.62 11.20 -18.02
N GLY A 192 -3.85 12.49 -17.83
CA GLY A 192 -5.20 13.06 -17.76
C GLY A 192 -5.99 12.74 -16.49
N LYS A 193 -5.37 12.05 -15.52
CA LYS A 193 -5.99 11.79 -14.22
C LYS A 193 -5.50 12.80 -13.19
N THR A 194 -6.33 13.08 -12.20
CA THR A 194 -5.91 13.80 -11.00
C THR A 194 -5.11 12.84 -10.13
N ILE A 195 -3.82 13.12 -9.97
CA ILE A 195 -2.88 12.30 -9.20
C ILE A 195 -2.35 13.07 -7.99
N ALA A 196 -2.10 12.36 -6.89
CA ALA A 196 -1.56 12.96 -5.70
C ALA A 196 -0.16 13.53 -5.95
N SER A 197 0.12 14.69 -5.35
CA SER A 197 1.48 15.21 -5.27
C SER A 197 2.31 14.34 -4.33
N ALA A 198 3.58 14.14 -4.68
CA ALA A 198 4.56 13.47 -3.84
C ALA A 198 5.55 14.50 -3.27
N SER A 199 5.89 14.34 -2.01
CA SER A 199 6.95 15.06 -1.32
C SER A 199 8.17 14.17 -1.16
N ASP A 200 9.32 14.74 -0.80
CA ASP A 200 10.49 13.97 -0.41
C ASP A 200 10.12 12.95 0.69
N TYR A 201 10.72 11.75 0.64
CA TYR A 201 10.40 10.66 1.58
C TYR A 201 10.55 11.05 3.06
N ASN A 202 11.41 12.03 3.40
CA ASN A 202 11.53 12.46 4.79
C ASN A 202 10.23 13.04 5.34
N SER A 203 9.35 13.57 4.50
CA SER A 203 8.02 14.03 4.91
C SER A 203 7.15 12.91 5.49
N ALA A 204 7.36 11.68 5.05
CA ALA A 204 6.61 10.52 5.55
C ALA A 204 6.94 10.14 7.00
N LYS A 205 7.97 10.72 7.62
CA LYS A 205 8.30 10.48 9.04
C LYS A 205 7.19 10.93 9.98
N SER A 206 6.50 12.01 9.65
CA SER A 206 5.38 12.52 10.46
C SER A 206 4.18 11.57 10.48
N VAL A 207 4.05 10.70 9.49
CA VAL A 207 2.91 9.77 9.35
C VAL A 207 2.78 8.84 10.56
N MET A 208 3.89 8.48 11.23
CA MET A 208 3.84 7.65 12.45
C MET A 208 2.99 8.27 13.57
N THR A 209 2.91 9.59 13.62
CA THR A 209 2.21 10.33 14.68
C THR A 209 0.96 11.06 14.19
N SER A 210 0.73 11.12 12.89
CA SER A 210 -0.42 11.82 12.30
C SER A 210 -1.42 10.91 11.61
N ALA A 211 -1.08 9.63 11.37
CA ALA A 211 -1.99 8.70 10.71
C ALA A 211 -2.82 7.89 11.71
N GLY A 212 -4.10 7.72 11.40
CA GLY A 212 -5.04 6.93 12.18
C GLY A 212 -6.16 7.76 12.80
N PHE A 213 -7.06 7.05 13.44
CA PHE A 213 -8.22 7.66 14.10
C PHE A 213 -7.81 8.54 15.29
N GLY A 214 -8.37 9.75 15.37
CA GLY A 214 -8.11 10.69 16.46
C GLY A 214 -6.74 11.39 16.38
N MET A 215 -6.01 11.20 15.31
CA MET A 215 -4.74 11.89 15.04
C MET A 215 -5.04 13.09 14.13
N ALA A 216 -4.64 14.29 14.52
CA ALA A 216 -4.83 15.54 13.77
C ALA A 216 -3.49 16.18 13.44
#